data_b0d14512262959f566858d418c3b460e
#
_entry.id   b0d14512262959f566858d418c3b460e
#
_cell.length_a   1.000
_cell.length_b   1.000
_cell.length_c   1.000
_cell.angle_alpha   90.00
_cell.angle_beta   90.00
_cell.angle_gamma   90.00
#
_symmetry.space_group_name_H-M   'P 1'
#
loop_
_entity.id
_entity.type
_entity.pdbx_description
1 polymer ?
#
loop_
_entity_poly.entity_id
_entity_poly.type
_entity_poly.pdbx_seq_one_letter_code
_entity_poly.pdbx_strand_id
1 'polypeptide(L)'
;MNEVKLKVMEALQEEAYKGIVRIDAETMREIGVRVGDIVEIIGGRTTVGIVDRAYPTDVGQTVIRMDGILRRNGKTGIGERVTVKRAEVKEAK
;
A
#
# COMPACT_ATOMS: atom_id res chain seq x y z
N MET A 1 15.61 6.89 4.25
CA MET A 1 14.23 7.36 4.16
C MET A 1 13.33 6.18 4.08
N ASN A 2 12.26 6.21 4.83
CA ASN A 2 11.41 5.04 4.97
C ASN A 2 10.07 5.24 4.28
N GLU A 3 10.07 6.02 3.22
CA GLU A 3 8.85 6.19 2.44
C GLU A 3 9.17 6.12 0.96
N VAL A 4 8.18 5.70 0.17
CA VAL A 4 8.32 5.58 -1.27
C VAL A 4 7.06 6.13 -1.92
N LYS A 5 7.17 6.49 -3.20
CA LYS A 5 6.01 6.87 -3.98
C LYS A 5 5.68 5.74 -4.93
N LEU A 6 4.43 5.33 -4.91
CA LEU A 6 3.98 4.19 -5.70
C LEU A 6 2.77 4.61 -6.53
N LYS A 7 2.67 4.04 -7.72
CA LYS A 7 1.53 4.28 -8.59
C LYS A 7 0.38 3.38 -8.18
N VAL A 8 -0.81 3.96 -8.04
CA VAL A 8 -1.99 3.23 -7.60
C VAL A 8 -2.55 2.43 -8.77
N MET A 9 -2.77 1.15 -8.52
CA MET A 9 -3.40 0.24 -9.47
C MET A 9 -4.53 -0.49 -8.77
N GLU A 10 -5.44 -1.02 -9.56
CA GLU A 10 -6.62 -1.68 -9.04
C GLU A 10 -6.28 -3.06 -8.49
N ALA A 11 -6.82 -3.38 -7.31
CA ALA A 11 -6.67 -4.72 -6.74
C ALA A 11 -7.55 -5.70 -7.48
N LEU A 12 -7.21 -7.00 -7.39
CA LEU A 12 -8.08 -8.02 -7.91
C LEU A 12 -9.38 -8.04 -7.13
N GLN A 13 -10.45 -8.42 -7.82
CA GLN A 13 -11.78 -8.32 -7.24
C GLN A 13 -11.95 -9.17 -6.00
N GLU A 14 -11.34 -10.33 -5.97
CA GLU A 14 -11.48 -11.21 -4.82
C GLU A 14 -10.82 -10.67 -3.57
N GLU A 15 -10.05 -9.60 -3.69
CA GLU A 15 -9.39 -8.98 -2.54
C GLU A 15 -10.06 -7.70 -2.10
N ALA A 16 -11.18 -7.35 -2.71
CA ALA A 16 -11.91 -6.15 -2.31
C ALA A 16 -12.38 -6.29 -0.88
N TYR A 17 -12.35 -5.19 -0.15
CA TYR A 17 -12.86 -5.09 1.23
C TYR A 17 -12.01 -5.82 2.27
N LYS A 18 -10.80 -6.28 1.90
CA LYS A 18 -9.94 -6.95 2.86
C LYS A 18 -8.91 -6.03 3.50
N GLY A 19 -8.80 -4.80 3.01
CA GLY A 19 -7.82 -3.87 3.56
C GLY A 19 -6.40 -4.21 3.19
N ILE A 20 -6.21 -5.02 2.16
CA ILE A 20 -4.90 -5.50 1.76
C ILE A 20 -4.36 -4.63 0.64
N VAL A 21 -3.08 -4.29 0.72
CA VAL A 21 -2.37 -3.64 -0.37
C VAL A 21 -1.21 -4.52 -0.78
N ARG A 22 -0.94 -4.57 -2.09
CA ARG A 22 0.12 -5.43 -2.60
C ARG A 22 1.24 -4.57 -3.15
N ILE A 23 2.42 -4.79 -2.61
CA ILE A 23 3.61 -4.06 -3.03
C ILE A 23 4.76 -5.05 -3.21
N ASP A 24 5.73 -4.65 -4.03
CA ASP A 24 6.86 -5.49 -4.36
C ASP A 24 7.78 -5.70 -3.15
N ALA A 25 8.45 -6.84 -3.13
CA ALA A 25 9.33 -7.19 -2.01
C ALA A 25 10.46 -6.18 -1.83
N GLU A 26 10.99 -5.65 -2.93
CA GLU A 26 12.03 -4.65 -2.81
C GLU A 26 11.53 -3.38 -2.17
N THR A 27 10.32 -2.97 -2.54
CA THR A 27 9.70 -1.81 -1.93
C THR A 27 9.46 -2.06 -0.44
N MET A 28 9.03 -3.26 -0.09
CA MET A 28 8.85 -3.61 1.31
C MET A 28 10.15 -3.43 2.10
N ARG A 29 11.26 -3.87 1.52
CA ARG A 29 12.55 -3.71 2.19
C ARG A 29 12.93 -2.25 2.34
N GLU A 30 12.62 -1.45 1.33
CA GLU A 30 12.96 -0.02 1.37
C GLU A 30 12.27 0.71 2.51
N ILE A 31 11.03 0.33 2.79
CA ILE A 31 10.28 1.00 3.85
C ILE A 31 10.25 0.20 5.15
N GLY A 32 10.94 -0.93 5.17
CA GLY A 32 11.13 -1.68 6.41
C GLY A 32 9.89 -2.44 6.87
N VAL A 33 9.10 -2.97 5.95
CA VAL A 33 7.89 -3.71 6.30
C VAL A 33 7.97 -5.12 5.74
N ARG A 34 7.13 -5.98 6.29
CA ARG A 34 6.97 -7.36 5.86
C ARG A 34 5.50 -7.62 5.60
N VAL A 35 5.23 -8.76 4.94
CA VAL A 35 3.84 -9.19 4.75
C VAL A 35 3.16 -9.26 6.11
N GLY A 36 1.99 -8.64 6.20
CA GLY A 36 1.23 -8.58 7.43
C GLY A 36 1.39 -7.28 8.20
N ASP A 37 2.40 -6.49 7.86
CA ASP A 37 2.60 -5.19 8.52
C ASP A 37 1.62 -4.16 7.98
N ILE A 38 1.46 -3.08 8.72
CA ILE A 38 0.57 -1.99 8.36
C ILE A 38 1.40 -0.87 7.74
N VAL A 39 0.91 -0.33 6.64
CA VAL A 39 1.53 0.84 6.01
C VAL A 39 0.52 1.98 5.97
N GLU A 40 1.05 3.19 6.02
CA GLU A 40 0.27 4.39 5.76
C GLU A 40 0.35 4.73 4.29
N ILE A 41 -0.78 5.10 3.74
CA ILE A 41 -0.89 5.47 2.34
C ILE A 41 -1.40 6.90 2.31
N ILE A 42 -0.59 7.79 1.76
CA ILE A 42 -0.86 9.23 1.81
C ILE A 42 -1.16 9.71 0.40
N GLY A 43 -2.41 9.90 0.11
CA GLY A 43 -2.90 10.54 -1.11
C GLY A 43 -3.49 11.88 -0.74
N GLY A 44 -4.70 12.17 -1.21
CA GLY A 44 -5.42 13.35 -0.74
C GLY A 44 -5.78 13.24 0.73
N ARG A 45 -5.88 12.02 1.22
CA ARG A 45 -6.05 11.72 2.64
C ARG A 45 -5.13 10.56 2.99
N THR A 46 -4.94 10.35 4.28
CA THR A 46 -4.13 9.24 4.77
C THR A 46 -5.02 8.08 5.16
N THR A 47 -4.68 6.90 4.68
CA THR A 47 -5.34 5.67 5.08
C THR A 47 -4.27 4.63 5.37
N VAL A 48 -4.69 3.46 5.83
CA VAL A 48 -3.76 2.38 6.16
C VAL A 48 -4.20 1.12 5.44
N GLY A 49 -3.23 0.23 5.22
CA GLY A 49 -3.50 -1.05 4.62
C GLY A 49 -2.54 -2.10 5.15
N ILE A 50 -2.91 -3.35 4.95
CA ILE A 50 -2.10 -4.49 5.37
C ILE A 50 -1.30 -4.95 4.15
N VAL A 51 0.01 -5.07 4.35
CA VAL A 51 0.92 -5.38 3.24
C VAL A 51 0.83 -6.85 2.87
N ASP A 52 0.75 -7.12 1.59
CA ASP A 52 0.88 -8.46 1.03
C ASP A 52 1.78 -8.38 -0.19
N ARG A 53 2.12 -9.52 -0.73
CA ARG A 53 3.07 -9.62 -1.84
C ARG A 53 2.45 -9.11 -3.13
N ALA A 54 3.30 -8.56 -3.99
CA ALA A 54 2.87 -8.14 -5.32
C ALA A 54 2.42 -9.36 -6.14
N TYR A 55 1.50 -9.11 -7.08
CA TYR A 55 1.17 -10.12 -8.07
C TYR A 55 2.42 -10.39 -8.93
N PRO A 56 2.51 -11.57 -9.52
CA PRO A 56 3.68 -11.89 -10.35
C PRO A 56 3.96 -10.86 -11.44
N THR A 57 2.90 -10.27 -12.01
CA THR A 57 3.09 -9.27 -13.06
C THR A 57 3.63 -7.95 -12.53
N ASP A 58 3.58 -7.73 -11.23
CA ASP A 58 4.01 -6.47 -10.62
C ASP A 58 5.39 -6.55 -9.99
N VAL A 59 6.01 -7.70 -10.00
CA VAL A 59 7.33 -7.86 -9.38
C VAL A 59 8.32 -6.92 -10.06
N GLY A 60 9.05 -6.15 -9.25
CA GLY A 60 10.00 -5.19 -9.75
C GLY A 60 9.41 -3.86 -10.15
N GLN A 61 8.11 -3.66 -9.98
CA GLN A 61 7.46 -2.41 -10.35
C GLN A 61 7.12 -1.60 -9.12
N THR A 62 7.07 -0.28 -9.29
CA THR A 62 6.80 0.64 -8.19
C THR A 62 5.30 0.97 -8.17
N VAL A 63 4.49 -0.05 -7.94
CA VAL A 63 3.04 0.10 -7.91
C VAL A 63 2.50 -0.43 -6.59
N ILE A 64 1.30 0.03 -6.24
CA ILE A 64 0.56 -0.47 -5.10
C ILE A 64 -0.85 -0.79 -5.56
N ARG A 65 -1.27 -2.03 -5.32
CA ARG A 65 -2.64 -2.45 -5.66
C ARG A 65 -3.53 -2.19 -4.47
N MET A 66 -4.60 -1.45 -4.70
CA MET A 66 -5.53 -1.02 -3.66
C MET A 66 -6.96 -1.19 -4.17
N ASP A 67 -7.84 -1.68 -3.32
CA ASP A 67 -9.25 -1.77 -3.71
C ASP A 67 -9.92 -0.40 -3.69
N GLY A 68 -11.18 -0.37 -4.14
CA GLY A 68 -11.90 0.89 -4.25
C GLY A 68 -12.14 1.59 -2.94
N ILE A 69 -12.32 0.82 -1.87
CA ILE A 69 -12.55 1.42 -0.55
C ILE A 69 -11.29 2.10 -0.06
N LEU A 70 -10.14 1.44 -0.21
CA LEU A 70 -8.88 2.05 0.21
C LEU A 70 -8.57 3.28 -0.64
N ARG A 71 -8.85 3.22 -1.95
CA ARG A 71 -8.63 4.39 -2.79
C ARG A 71 -9.51 5.55 -2.36
N ARG A 72 -10.75 5.27 -2.00
CA ARG A 72 -11.65 6.32 -1.52
C ARG A 72 -11.16 6.88 -0.19
N ASN A 73 -10.76 6.02 0.72
CA ASN A 73 -10.27 6.46 2.03
C ASN A 73 -9.00 7.29 1.91
N GLY A 74 -8.15 6.97 0.96
CA GLY A 74 -6.93 7.72 0.71
C GLY A 74 -7.13 8.89 -0.23
N LYS A 75 -8.33 9.05 -0.75
CA LYS A 75 -8.69 10.10 -1.71
C LYS A 75 -7.70 10.10 -2.87
N THR A 76 -7.58 8.93 -3.51
CA THR A 76 -6.66 8.74 -4.62
C THR A 76 -7.34 7.87 -5.67
N GLY A 77 -6.82 7.90 -6.89
CA GLY A 77 -7.39 7.14 -8.00
C GLY A 77 -6.33 6.35 -8.73
N ILE A 78 -6.80 5.43 -9.58
CA ILE A 78 -5.91 4.59 -10.38
C ILE A 78 -5.03 5.48 -11.24
N GLY A 79 -3.74 5.19 -11.25
CA GLY A 79 -2.76 5.94 -12.02
C GLY A 79 -2.14 7.09 -11.25
N GLU A 80 -2.69 7.47 -10.12
CA GLU A 80 -2.10 8.51 -9.29
C GLU A 80 -1.00 7.91 -8.43
N ARG A 81 -0.14 8.77 -7.93
CA ARG A 81 0.95 8.34 -7.06
C ARG A 81 0.64 8.73 -5.63
N VAL A 82 0.95 7.81 -4.73
CA VAL A 82 0.75 8.02 -3.31
C VAL A 82 2.07 7.77 -2.60
N THR A 83 2.22 8.38 -1.43
CA THR A 83 3.36 8.12 -0.57
C THR A 83 3.00 6.99 0.36
N VAL A 84 3.88 6.01 0.47
CA VAL A 84 3.66 4.81 1.29
C VAL A 84 4.82 4.70 2.26
N LYS A 85 4.49 4.50 3.54
CA LYS A 85 5.50 4.35 4.55
C LYS A 85 4.98 3.41 5.63
N ARG A 86 5.90 2.87 6.40
CA ARG A 86 5.54 2.02 7.51
C ARG A 86 4.70 2.82 8.50
N ALA A 87 3.58 2.24 8.92
CA ALA A 87 2.75 2.89 9.91
C ALA A 87 3.45 2.86 11.25
N GLU A 88 3.43 3.98 11.93
CA GLU A 88 3.97 4.05 13.28
C GLU A 88 2.87 3.62 14.23
N VAL A 89 3.11 2.50 14.88
CA VAL A 89 2.17 2.01 15.87
C VAL A 89 2.76 2.33 17.23
N LYS A 90 2.11 3.25 17.93
CA LYS A 90 2.49 3.54 19.28
C LYS A 90 1.86 2.51 20.18
N GLU A 91 2.70 1.83 20.91
CA GLU A 91 2.18 0.85 21.85
C GLU A 91 1.63 1.56 23.06
N ALA A 92 0.39 1.24 23.36
CA ALA A 92 -0.22 1.76 24.56
C ALA A 92 0.39 1.05 25.76
N LYS A 93 0.70 1.81 26.75
CA LYS A 93 1.28 1.26 27.97
C LYS A 93 0.26 1.31 29.09
#